data_a5111af6786d99e3859ef222972f2f78
#
_entry.id   a5111af6786d99e3859ef222972f2f78
#
_cell.length_a   1.000
_cell.length_b   1.000
_cell.length_c   1.000
_cell.angle_alpha   90.00
_cell.angle_beta   90.00
_cell.angle_gamma   90.00
#
_symmetry.space_group_name_H-M   'P 1'
#
loop_
_entity.id
_entity.type
_entity.pdbx_description
1 polymer ?
#
loop_
_entity_poly.entity_id
_entity_poly.type
_entity_poly.pdbx_seq_one_letter_code
_entity_poly.pdbx_strand_id
1 'polypeptide(L)'
;ELEKWLKIEKERFSDLVLRLFHTELESVYEEFNRAQDNDGRLVHYALMEELFPKHPNGQQTTLGKSEHLKNPSMKAIHQYFNDFYVPNNMAMVLVGDLDFEETILLVDEYFGKFEYKELPKKEKIIEEPQTEIVERIVKSPSAPRLNIAWRTDSYGTKEEHLAEMVAQILSNSGEAGLLDLNINQKHKALRSYAYELGFKQYGLFSLMIIPKENQSLEEAEQLLLAEIEKVKNGDFPDWLIPAIINDMKLQKIRNLETADGLATALYGTFINNQ
;
A
#
# COMPACT_ATOMS: atom_id res chain seq x y z
N GLU A 1 18.86 15.48 -22.45
CA GLU A 1 18.64 15.47 -20.98
C GLU A 1 18.62 14.07 -20.39
N LEU A 2 18.04 13.07 -21.10
CA LEU A 2 18.00 11.67 -20.68
C LEU A 2 19.40 11.12 -20.35
N GLU A 3 20.38 11.35 -21.22
CA GLU A 3 21.77 10.91 -21.01
C GLU A 3 22.38 11.43 -19.70
N LYS A 4 22.13 12.71 -19.35
CA LYS A 4 22.62 13.29 -18.10
C LYS A 4 21.98 12.61 -16.89
N TRP A 5 20.69 12.30 -16.98
CA TRP A 5 19.95 11.58 -15.94
C TRP A 5 20.50 10.16 -15.78
N LEU A 6 20.64 9.41 -16.88
CA LEU A 6 21.21 8.05 -16.84
C LEU A 6 22.61 8.02 -16.22
N LYS A 7 23.44 9.01 -16.53
CA LYS A 7 24.77 9.14 -15.94
C LYS A 7 24.73 9.33 -14.42
N ILE A 8 23.81 10.14 -13.91
CA ILE A 8 23.64 10.36 -12.47
C ILE A 8 23.09 9.10 -11.80
N GLU A 9 22.08 8.46 -12.39
CA GLU A 9 21.50 7.24 -11.83
C GLU A 9 22.49 6.08 -11.87
N LYS A 10 23.26 5.95 -12.93
CA LYS A 10 24.35 4.96 -13.01
C LYS A 10 25.34 5.14 -11.85
N GLU A 11 25.75 6.35 -11.55
CA GLU A 11 26.65 6.64 -10.43
C GLU A 11 26.01 6.28 -9.08
N ARG A 12 24.73 6.62 -8.87
CA ARG A 12 23.97 6.30 -7.64
C ARG A 12 23.87 4.81 -7.37
N PHE A 13 23.74 3.98 -8.41
CA PHE A 13 23.59 2.54 -8.29
C PHE A 13 24.91 1.76 -8.42
N SER A 14 26.01 2.40 -8.83
CA SER A 14 27.32 1.77 -8.89
C SER A 14 27.96 1.59 -7.54
N ASP A 15 27.93 2.64 -6.72
CA ASP A 15 28.61 2.68 -5.43
C ASP A 15 27.75 3.36 -4.36
N LEU A 16 27.57 2.71 -3.23
CA LEU A 16 26.91 3.31 -2.09
C LEU A 16 27.87 4.27 -1.37
N VAL A 17 27.65 5.56 -1.54
CA VAL A 17 28.38 6.63 -0.83
C VAL A 17 27.46 7.33 0.16
N LEU A 18 27.60 7.02 1.44
CA LEU A 18 26.77 7.56 2.51
C LEU A 18 27.29 8.92 3.02
N ARG A 19 27.30 9.92 2.12
CA ARG A 19 27.63 11.30 2.49
C ARG A 19 26.52 11.89 3.34
N LEU A 20 26.89 12.69 4.35
CA LEU A 20 25.94 13.35 5.26
C LEU A 20 24.94 12.36 5.94
N PHE A 21 25.36 11.12 6.09
CA PHE A 21 24.52 10.05 6.63
C PHE A 21 23.84 10.42 7.96
N HIS A 22 24.59 11.04 8.89
CA HIS A 22 24.03 11.41 10.20
C HIS A 22 22.97 12.50 10.10
N THR A 23 23.18 13.50 9.23
CA THR A 23 22.19 14.57 8.99
C THR A 23 20.92 14.00 8.37
N GLU A 24 21.06 13.09 7.40
CA GLU A 24 19.92 12.41 6.78
C GLU A 24 19.19 11.51 7.77
N LEU A 25 19.94 10.80 8.60
CA LEU A 25 19.36 9.97 9.66
C LEU A 25 18.54 10.79 10.66
N GLU A 26 19.02 11.99 11.03
CA GLU A 26 18.25 12.94 11.85
C GLU A 26 16.95 13.35 11.16
N SER A 27 16.99 13.63 9.87
CA SER A 27 15.79 13.95 9.09
C SER A 27 14.78 12.80 9.08
N VAL A 28 15.24 11.56 8.86
CA VAL A 28 14.38 10.36 8.90
C VAL A 28 13.82 10.12 10.32
N TYR A 29 14.61 10.40 11.35
CA TYR A 29 14.15 10.31 12.74
C TYR A 29 13.06 11.33 13.05
N GLU A 30 13.18 12.57 12.54
CA GLU A 30 12.11 13.58 12.65
C GLU A 30 10.85 13.20 11.84
N GLU A 31 11.02 12.54 10.68
CA GLU A 31 9.88 11.97 9.95
C GLU A 31 9.19 10.86 10.75
N PHE A 32 9.97 10.01 11.41
CA PHE A 32 9.45 9.00 12.32
C PHE A 32 8.63 9.64 13.46
N ASN A 33 9.18 10.67 14.12
CA ASN A 33 8.48 11.37 15.20
C ASN A 33 7.17 11.98 14.70
N ARG A 34 7.17 12.68 13.56
CA ARG A 34 5.94 13.22 12.93
C ARG A 34 4.93 12.14 12.57
N ALA A 35 5.39 10.95 12.21
CA ALA A 35 4.51 9.83 11.94
C ALA A 35 3.81 9.33 13.21
N GLN A 36 4.45 9.42 14.38
CA GLN A 36 3.86 9.08 15.68
C GLN A 36 2.81 10.10 16.15
N ASP A 37 2.84 11.32 15.64
CA ASP A 37 1.83 12.35 15.93
C ASP A 37 0.57 12.21 15.07
N ASN A 38 0.53 11.25 14.14
CA ASN A 38 -0.61 11.02 13.26
C ASN A 38 -1.45 9.83 13.76
N ASP A 39 -2.59 10.15 14.41
CA ASP A 39 -3.49 9.15 14.99
C ASP A 39 -4.00 8.11 13.99
N GLY A 40 -4.27 8.51 12.75
CA GLY A 40 -4.68 7.58 11.69
C GLY A 40 -3.59 6.55 11.36
N ARG A 41 -2.33 6.99 11.40
CA ARG A 41 -1.16 6.15 11.18
C ARG A 41 -0.93 5.17 12.33
N LEU A 42 -1.10 5.64 13.57
CA LEU A 42 -1.02 4.77 14.76
C LEU A 42 -2.07 3.66 14.74
N VAL A 43 -3.31 4.02 14.38
CA VAL A 43 -4.38 3.02 14.21
C VAL A 43 -4.05 2.03 13.10
N HIS A 44 -3.53 2.51 11.96
CA HIS A 44 -3.11 1.63 10.87
C HIS A 44 -1.97 0.69 11.29
N TYR A 45 -0.96 1.18 12.01
CA TYR A 45 0.13 0.33 12.50
C TYR A 45 -0.37 -0.74 13.46
N ALA A 46 -1.22 -0.37 14.42
CA ALA A 46 -1.82 -1.33 15.34
C ALA A 46 -2.66 -2.39 14.59
N LEU A 47 -3.42 -1.98 13.58
CA LEU A 47 -4.19 -2.89 12.73
C LEU A 47 -3.28 -3.88 11.98
N MET A 48 -2.19 -3.38 11.39
CA MET A 48 -1.22 -4.21 10.68
C MET A 48 -0.50 -5.19 11.59
N GLU A 49 -0.14 -4.79 12.81
CA GLU A 49 0.45 -5.68 13.82
C GLU A 49 -0.48 -6.86 14.18
N GLU A 50 -1.77 -6.61 14.36
CA GLU A 50 -2.75 -7.64 14.69
C GLU A 50 -3.07 -8.53 13.48
N LEU A 51 -3.15 -7.98 12.28
CA LEU A 51 -3.38 -8.76 11.07
C LEU A 51 -2.17 -9.61 10.68
N PHE A 52 -0.95 -9.12 10.89
CA PHE A 52 0.29 -9.73 10.42
C PHE A 52 1.34 -9.86 11.53
N PRO A 53 1.06 -10.65 12.59
CA PRO A 53 1.94 -10.75 13.76
C PRO A 53 3.32 -11.36 13.46
N LYS A 54 3.48 -12.12 12.37
CA LYS A 54 4.75 -12.72 11.95
C LYS A 54 5.34 -12.07 10.70
N HIS A 55 4.47 -11.57 9.81
CA HIS A 55 4.88 -11.06 8.51
C HIS A 55 5.46 -9.64 8.63
N PRO A 56 6.46 -9.26 7.80
CA PRO A 56 7.03 -7.90 7.79
C PRO A 56 6.01 -6.78 7.65
N ASN A 57 4.89 -7.01 6.96
CA ASN A 57 3.81 -6.02 6.82
C ASN A 57 3.27 -5.51 8.16
N GLY A 58 3.27 -6.35 9.21
CA GLY A 58 2.85 -5.95 10.55
C GLY A 58 4.02 -5.64 11.49
N GLN A 59 5.21 -6.18 11.20
CA GLN A 59 6.37 -6.05 12.09
C GLN A 59 7.25 -4.84 11.79
N GLN A 60 7.11 -4.27 10.60
CA GLN A 60 7.96 -3.19 10.14
C GLN A 60 7.11 -2.10 9.45
N THR A 61 7.54 -0.86 9.61
CA THR A 61 7.03 0.27 8.83
C THR A 61 8.11 0.75 7.87
N THR A 62 7.74 1.55 6.88
CA THR A 62 8.71 2.17 5.95
C THR A 62 9.76 3.00 6.69
N LEU A 63 9.38 3.64 7.80
CA LEU A 63 10.30 4.43 8.63
C LEU A 63 11.09 3.59 9.63
N GLY A 64 10.78 2.29 9.78
CA GLY A 64 11.46 1.41 10.73
C GLY A 64 11.05 1.62 12.18
N LYS A 65 11.98 1.35 13.09
CA LYS A 65 11.80 1.47 14.54
C LYS A 65 12.76 2.50 15.12
N SER A 66 12.34 3.22 16.16
CA SER A 66 13.11 4.27 16.81
C SER A 66 14.52 3.80 17.26
N GLU A 67 14.61 2.61 17.84
CA GLU A 67 15.89 2.05 18.28
C GLU A 67 16.86 1.78 17.11
N HIS A 68 16.35 1.38 15.94
CA HIS A 68 17.17 1.15 14.75
C HIS A 68 17.67 2.46 14.15
N LEU A 69 16.85 3.51 14.20
CA LEU A 69 17.23 4.84 13.72
C LEU A 69 18.26 5.52 14.63
N LYS A 70 18.19 5.28 15.95
CA LYS A 70 19.15 5.85 16.91
C LYS A 70 20.54 5.24 16.80
N ASN A 71 20.65 3.99 16.42
CA ASN A 71 21.93 3.29 16.31
C ASN A 71 21.98 2.36 15.10
N PRO A 72 22.00 2.91 13.88
CA PRO A 72 22.01 2.11 12.67
C PRO A 72 23.34 1.39 12.46
N SER A 73 23.27 0.17 11.98
CA SER A 73 24.46 -0.59 11.58
C SER A 73 24.89 -0.20 10.16
N MET A 74 25.95 0.60 10.02
CA MET A 74 26.54 0.93 8.71
C MET A 74 26.91 -0.32 7.91
N LYS A 75 27.40 -1.35 8.58
CA LYS A 75 27.73 -2.63 7.94
C LYS A 75 26.46 -3.29 7.35
N ALA A 76 25.36 -3.27 8.10
CA ALA A 76 24.10 -3.85 7.61
C ALA A 76 23.52 -3.04 6.43
N ILE A 77 23.65 -1.72 6.42
CA ILE A 77 23.21 -0.85 5.31
C ILE A 77 24.01 -1.16 4.05
N HIS A 78 25.34 -1.24 4.13
CA HIS A 78 26.17 -1.62 2.99
C HIS A 78 25.86 -3.03 2.51
N GLN A 79 25.65 -3.99 3.42
CA GLN A 79 25.29 -5.36 3.06
C GLN A 79 23.94 -5.39 2.33
N TYR A 80 22.93 -4.69 2.85
CA TYR A 80 21.62 -4.60 2.23
C TYR A 80 21.68 -4.03 0.81
N PHE A 81 22.46 -2.96 0.61
CA PHE A 81 22.66 -2.39 -0.73
C PHE A 81 23.29 -3.42 -1.67
N ASN A 82 24.37 -4.06 -1.25
CA ASN A 82 25.08 -5.06 -2.07
C ASN A 82 24.22 -6.29 -2.40
N ASP A 83 23.30 -6.66 -1.53
CA ASP A 83 22.45 -7.83 -1.70
C ASP A 83 21.23 -7.56 -2.60
N PHE A 84 20.66 -6.35 -2.52
CA PHE A 84 19.35 -6.08 -3.12
C PHE A 84 19.36 -5.03 -4.23
N TYR A 85 20.36 -4.12 -4.29
CA TYR A 85 20.50 -3.14 -5.36
C TYR A 85 21.35 -3.71 -6.49
N VAL A 86 20.81 -4.72 -7.14
CA VAL A 86 21.45 -5.49 -8.23
C VAL A 86 20.54 -5.50 -9.45
N PRO A 87 21.10 -5.57 -10.70
CA PRO A 87 20.31 -5.37 -11.92
C PRO A 87 19.14 -6.35 -12.06
N ASN A 88 19.30 -7.57 -11.62
CA ASN A 88 18.24 -8.59 -11.67
C ASN A 88 17.16 -8.46 -10.59
N ASN A 89 17.27 -7.48 -9.68
CA ASN A 89 16.26 -7.12 -8.68
C ASN A 89 15.71 -5.69 -8.90
N MET A 90 16.02 -5.08 -10.02
CA MET A 90 15.65 -3.71 -10.36
C MET A 90 14.98 -3.65 -11.72
N ALA A 91 14.06 -2.71 -11.88
CA ALA A 91 13.50 -2.35 -13.18
C ALA A 91 13.66 -0.85 -13.42
N MET A 92 14.01 -0.49 -14.64
CA MET A 92 13.98 0.89 -15.09
C MET A 92 12.78 1.07 -16.02
N VAL A 93 11.93 2.01 -15.69
CA VAL A 93 10.76 2.36 -16.50
C VAL A 93 10.91 3.80 -16.99
N LEU A 94 10.99 3.98 -18.29
CA LEU A 94 11.10 5.27 -18.95
C LEU A 94 9.84 5.50 -19.78
N VAL A 95 9.14 6.59 -19.52
CA VAL A 95 7.92 6.96 -20.25
C VAL A 95 8.00 8.43 -20.65
N GLY A 96 7.75 8.72 -21.92
CA GLY A 96 7.78 10.07 -22.46
C GLY A 96 7.93 10.08 -23.98
N ASP A 97 8.33 11.20 -24.52
CA ASP A 97 8.67 11.35 -25.95
C ASP A 97 10.10 10.81 -26.16
N LEU A 98 10.19 9.49 -26.39
CA LEU A 98 11.43 8.73 -26.47
C LEU A 98 11.50 7.95 -27.80
N ASP A 99 12.65 7.98 -28.45
CA ASP A 99 12.98 7.00 -29.47
C ASP A 99 13.44 5.70 -28.78
N PHE A 100 12.76 4.59 -29.06
CA PHE A 100 12.99 3.32 -28.38
C PHE A 100 14.40 2.77 -28.64
N GLU A 101 14.84 2.77 -29.89
CA GLU A 101 16.12 2.18 -30.27
C GLU A 101 17.28 2.97 -29.68
N GLU A 102 17.25 4.30 -29.82
CA GLU A 102 18.27 5.18 -29.25
C GLU A 102 18.27 5.08 -27.71
N THR A 103 17.09 5.03 -27.09
CA THR A 103 16.97 4.95 -25.62
C THR A 103 17.54 3.63 -25.09
N ILE A 104 17.24 2.49 -25.74
CA ILE A 104 17.76 1.17 -25.34
C ILE A 104 19.29 1.15 -25.45
N LEU A 105 19.86 1.64 -26.55
CA LEU A 105 21.32 1.72 -26.73
C LEU A 105 21.97 2.59 -25.66
N LEU A 106 21.35 3.71 -25.36
CA LEU A 106 21.85 4.63 -24.32
C LEU A 106 21.76 4.00 -22.92
N VAL A 107 20.67 3.32 -22.58
CA VAL A 107 20.54 2.60 -21.32
C VAL A 107 21.58 1.48 -21.21
N ASP A 108 21.80 0.71 -22.29
CA ASP A 108 22.79 -0.36 -22.30
C ASP A 108 24.22 0.18 -22.11
N GLU A 109 24.57 1.33 -22.69
CA GLU A 109 25.87 1.99 -22.48
C GLU A 109 26.16 2.25 -21.00
N TYR A 110 25.15 2.73 -20.25
CA TYR A 110 25.30 3.10 -18.84
C TYR A 110 25.10 1.94 -17.87
N PHE A 111 24.14 1.04 -18.11
CA PHE A 111 23.73 -0.01 -17.19
C PHE A 111 24.07 -1.43 -17.63
N GLY A 112 24.40 -1.66 -18.90
CA GLY A 112 24.71 -3.00 -19.45
C GLY A 112 25.92 -3.70 -18.83
N LYS A 113 26.75 -2.97 -18.06
CA LYS A 113 27.91 -3.53 -17.35
C LYS A 113 27.63 -3.96 -15.92
N PHE A 114 26.42 -3.73 -15.41
CA PHE A 114 26.04 -4.22 -14.08
C PHE A 114 25.92 -5.74 -14.11
N GLU A 115 26.58 -6.40 -13.18
CA GLU A 115 26.64 -7.84 -13.13
C GLU A 115 25.47 -8.45 -12.34
N TYR A 116 24.94 -9.54 -12.85
CA TYR A 116 23.96 -10.38 -12.14
C TYR A 116 24.55 -10.86 -10.81
N LYS A 117 23.73 -10.82 -9.74
CA LYS A 117 24.07 -11.43 -8.46
C LYS A 117 22.91 -12.29 -7.97
N GLU A 118 23.24 -13.44 -7.36
CA GLU A 118 22.23 -14.27 -6.71
C GLU A 118 21.62 -13.52 -5.52
N LEU A 119 20.29 -13.41 -5.50
CA LEU A 119 19.57 -12.76 -4.41
C LEU A 119 19.54 -13.66 -3.17
N PRO A 120 19.62 -13.09 -1.97
CA PRO A 120 19.37 -13.83 -0.75
C PRO A 120 18.02 -14.52 -0.79
N LYS A 121 17.97 -15.80 -0.42
CA LYS A 121 16.70 -16.53 -0.32
C LYS A 121 15.83 -15.91 0.77
N LYS A 122 14.64 -15.52 0.40
CA LYS A 122 13.61 -15.06 1.36
C LYS A 122 12.74 -16.25 1.74
N GLU A 123 12.64 -16.52 3.03
CA GLU A 123 11.69 -17.49 3.53
C GLU A 123 10.27 -16.95 3.40
N LYS A 124 9.35 -17.82 2.97
CA LYS A 124 7.93 -17.46 2.92
C LYS A 124 7.40 -17.49 4.36
N ILE A 125 7.00 -16.35 4.87
CA ILE A 125 6.41 -16.23 6.19
C ILE A 125 4.92 -16.56 6.08
N ILE A 126 4.48 -17.55 6.84
CA ILE A 126 3.07 -17.99 6.85
C ILE A 126 2.43 -17.50 8.14
N GLU A 127 1.36 -16.73 7.97
CA GLU A 127 0.50 -16.31 9.07
C GLU A 127 -0.51 -17.41 9.40
N GLU A 128 -0.70 -17.67 10.68
CA GLU A 128 -1.75 -18.57 11.12
C GLU A 128 -3.14 -17.98 10.83
N PRO A 129 -4.15 -18.83 10.54
CA PRO A 129 -5.52 -18.36 10.40
C PRO A 129 -5.99 -17.67 11.68
N GLN A 130 -6.61 -16.50 11.54
CA GLN A 130 -7.30 -15.85 12.64
C GLN A 130 -8.68 -16.47 12.82
N THR A 131 -8.88 -17.14 13.93
CA THR A 131 -10.15 -17.85 14.27
C THR A 131 -10.99 -17.09 15.28
N GLU A 132 -10.44 -16.05 15.88
CA GLU A 132 -11.08 -15.22 16.89
C GLU A 132 -10.99 -13.75 16.54
N ILE A 133 -11.92 -12.95 17.06
CA ILE A 133 -11.89 -11.50 16.94
C ILE A 133 -10.80 -10.99 17.89
N VAL A 134 -9.90 -10.17 17.36
CA VAL A 134 -8.87 -9.46 18.13
C VAL A 134 -9.25 -8.00 18.20
N GLU A 135 -9.34 -7.48 19.41
CA GLU A 135 -9.65 -6.07 19.66
C GLU A 135 -8.40 -5.32 20.14
N ARG A 136 -8.15 -4.18 19.52
CA ARG A 136 -7.06 -3.28 19.90
C ARG A 136 -7.56 -1.86 20.09
N ILE A 137 -7.27 -1.25 21.21
CA ILE A 137 -7.62 0.15 21.50
C ILE A 137 -6.37 1.02 21.37
N VAL A 138 -6.43 1.98 20.45
CA VAL A 138 -5.42 3.03 20.28
C VAL A 138 -5.98 4.33 20.88
N LYS A 139 -5.35 4.85 21.93
CA LYS A 139 -5.75 6.12 22.55
C LYS A 139 -5.09 7.28 21.85
N SER A 140 -5.88 8.26 21.44
CA SER A 140 -5.40 9.46 20.76
C SER A 140 -6.34 10.66 21.09
N PRO A 141 -5.90 11.90 20.87
CA PRO A 141 -6.75 13.09 21.05
C PRO A 141 -7.81 13.27 19.95
N SER A 142 -7.75 12.54 18.86
CA SER A 142 -8.71 12.64 17.76
C SER A 142 -10.09 12.07 18.12
N ALA A 143 -11.10 12.44 17.32
CA ALA A 143 -12.43 11.86 17.42
C ALA A 143 -12.38 10.32 17.33
N PRO A 144 -13.22 9.62 18.10
CA PRO A 144 -13.31 8.16 18.03
C PRO A 144 -13.55 7.68 16.62
N ARG A 145 -12.91 6.56 16.26
CA ARG A 145 -13.14 5.84 14.99
C ARG A 145 -13.07 4.35 15.24
N LEU A 146 -13.79 3.61 14.45
CA LEU A 146 -13.71 2.15 14.41
C LEU A 146 -13.13 1.72 13.07
N ASN A 147 -12.16 0.79 13.10
CA ASN A 147 -11.71 0.05 11.93
C ASN A 147 -11.95 -1.43 12.18
N ILE A 148 -12.54 -2.10 11.20
CA ILE A 148 -12.71 -3.55 11.19
C ILE A 148 -11.96 -4.04 9.96
N ALA A 149 -11.10 -5.05 10.11
CA ALA A 149 -10.33 -5.54 9.00
C ALA A 149 -10.17 -7.07 9.01
N TRP A 150 -9.97 -7.59 7.81
CA TRP A 150 -9.71 -9.00 7.56
C TRP A 150 -8.49 -9.12 6.67
N ARG A 151 -7.71 -10.16 6.89
CA ARG A 151 -6.64 -10.56 5.98
C ARG A 151 -7.26 -11.15 4.72
N THR A 152 -6.78 -10.71 3.57
CA THR A 152 -7.17 -11.24 2.25
C THR A 152 -5.99 -11.97 1.62
N ASP A 153 -6.21 -12.54 0.45
CA ASP A 153 -5.16 -13.20 -0.31
C ASP A 153 -4.24 -12.18 -0.99
N SER A 154 -3.16 -12.66 -1.59
CA SER A 154 -2.13 -11.86 -2.26
C SER A 154 -2.67 -11.15 -3.50
N TYR A 155 -2.02 -10.04 -3.83
CA TYR A 155 -2.29 -9.27 -5.04
C TYR A 155 -2.34 -10.16 -6.31
N GLY A 156 -3.32 -9.89 -7.18
CA GLY A 156 -3.53 -10.58 -8.45
C GLY A 156 -4.22 -11.94 -8.34
N THR A 157 -4.66 -12.36 -7.15
CA THR A 157 -5.50 -13.55 -6.99
C THR A 157 -6.97 -13.22 -7.26
N LYS A 158 -7.76 -14.26 -7.52
CA LYS A 158 -9.20 -14.10 -7.68
C LYS A 158 -9.86 -13.59 -6.40
N GLU A 159 -9.37 -14.05 -5.28
CA GLU A 159 -9.87 -13.72 -3.94
C GLU A 159 -9.63 -12.24 -3.61
N GLU A 160 -8.45 -11.72 -3.97
CA GLU A 160 -8.13 -10.30 -3.83
C GLU A 160 -9.04 -9.45 -4.73
N HIS A 161 -9.21 -9.80 -5.99
CA HIS A 161 -10.14 -9.09 -6.89
C HIS A 161 -11.60 -9.13 -6.42
N LEU A 162 -12.03 -10.23 -5.77
CA LEU A 162 -13.35 -10.28 -5.14
C LEU A 162 -13.44 -9.34 -3.94
N ALA A 163 -12.39 -9.26 -3.11
CA ALA A 163 -12.34 -8.32 -1.99
C ALA A 163 -12.35 -6.85 -2.47
N GLU A 164 -11.61 -6.54 -3.54
CA GLU A 164 -11.66 -5.23 -4.21
C GLU A 164 -13.08 -4.91 -4.70
N MET A 165 -13.74 -5.85 -5.37
CA MET A 165 -15.11 -5.65 -5.84
C MET A 165 -16.08 -5.40 -4.68
N VAL A 166 -15.96 -6.14 -3.57
CA VAL A 166 -16.76 -5.91 -2.35
C VAL A 166 -16.49 -4.52 -1.77
N ALA A 167 -15.23 -4.08 -1.73
CA ALA A 167 -14.89 -2.73 -1.29
C ALA A 167 -15.57 -1.67 -2.16
N GLN A 168 -15.59 -1.84 -3.48
CA GLN A 168 -16.25 -0.92 -4.42
C GLN A 168 -17.79 -0.94 -4.31
N ILE A 169 -18.40 -2.09 -4.02
CA ILE A 169 -19.85 -2.18 -3.75
C ILE A 169 -20.21 -1.40 -2.48
N LEU A 170 -19.33 -1.42 -1.48
CA LEU A 170 -19.55 -0.71 -0.22
C LEU A 170 -19.22 0.78 -0.31
N SER A 171 -18.11 1.12 -0.97
CA SER A 171 -17.64 2.51 -1.08
C SER A 171 -16.83 2.69 -2.36
N ASN A 172 -17.21 3.62 -3.21
CA ASN A 172 -16.56 3.84 -4.50
C ASN A 172 -16.37 5.33 -4.81
N SER A 173 -15.56 5.62 -5.83
CA SER A 173 -15.22 6.99 -6.25
C SER A 173 -16.44 7.83 -6.70
N GLY A 174 -17.51 7.16 -7.12
CA GLY A 174 -18.78 7.80 -7.52
C GLY A 174 -19.73 8.09 -6.35
N GLU A 175 -19.32 7.81 -5.11
CA GLU A 175 -20.14 7.96 -3.89
C GLU A 175 -21.51 7.25 -3.99
N ALA A 176 -21.54 6.12 -4.69
CA ALA A 176 -22.72 5.32 -4.95
C ALA A 176 -22.68 3.92 -4.32
N GLY A 177 -21.71 3.66 -3.48
CA GLY A 177 -21.62 2.43 -2.70
C GLY A 177 -22.64 2.37 -1.55
N LEU A 178 -22.82 1.21 -0.96
CA LEU A 178 -23.82 1.01 0.09
C LEU A 178 -23.53 1.87 1.33
N LEU A 179 -22.25 2.02 1.73
CA LEU A 179 -21.87 2.92 2.83
C LEU A 179 -22.14 4.38 2.47
N ASP A 180 -21.89 4.77 1.20
CA ASP A 180 -22.11 6.11 0.73
C ASP A 180 -23.61 6.47 0.77
N LEU A 181 -24.45 5.60 0.18
CA LEU A 181 -25.90 5.84 0.06
C LEU A 181 -26.65 5.68 1.40
N ASN A 182 -26.24 4.72 2.24
CA ASN A 182 -27.00 4.32 3.41
C ASN A 182 -26.50 4.92 4.72
N ILE A 183 -25.23 5.33 4.79
CA ILE A 183 -24.63 5.91 5.99
C ILE A 183 -24.22 7.36 5.74
N ASN A 184 -23.34 7.62 4.76
CA ASN A 184 -22.76 8.95 4.54
C ASN A 184 -23.81 9.97 4.09
N GLN A 185 -24.55 9.71 3.02
CA GLN A 185 -25.59 10.63 2.50
C GLN A 185 -26.78 10.76 3.45
N LYS A 186 -27.08 9.74 4.23
CA LYS A 186 -28.14 9.80 5.27
C LYS A 186 -27.63 10.36 6.59
N HIS A 187 -26.37 10.79 6.63
CA HIS A 187 -25.75 11.33 7.84
C HIS A 187 -25.92 10.43 9.09
N LYS A 188 -25.84 9.12 8.95
CA LYS A 188 -25.92 8.20 10.09
C LYS A 188 -24.61 8.10 10.88
N ALA A 189 -23.49 8.47 10.27
CA ALA A 189 -22.19 8.69 10.90
C ALA A 189 -21.55 9.93 10.29
N LEU A 190 -20.41 10.39 10.78
CA LEU A 190 -19.66 11.49 10.16
C LEU A 190 -19.02 11.05 8.85
N ARG A 191 -18.50 9.84 8.81
CA ARG A 191 -17.88 9.25 7.60
C ARG A 191 -17.77 7.74 7.74
N SER A 192 -17.97 7.02 6.65
CA SER A 192 -17.63 5.60 6.54
C SER A 192 -17.07 5.31 5.17
N TYR A 193 -16.18 4.34 5.07
CA TYR A 193 -15.68 3.82 3.80
C TYR A 193 -15.12 2.40 3.94
N ALA A 194 -14.99 1.73 2.81
CA ALA A 194 -14.35 0.44 2.67
C ALA A 194 -13.17 0.56 1.70
N TYR A 195 -12.14 -0.24 1.91
CA TYR A 195 -11.02 -0.35 0.98
C TYR A 195 -10.36 -1.73 1.08
N GLU A 196 -9.69 -2.08 0.01
CA GLU A 196 -8.83 -3.25 -0.09
C GLU A 196 -7.40 -2.78 -0.41
N LEU A 197 -6.40 -3.50 0.13
CA LEU A 197 -4.98 -3.31 -0.18
C LEU A 197 -4.34 -4.68 -0.41
N GLY A 198 -3.98 -4.98 -1.65
CA GLY A 198 -3.22 -6.16 -2.01
C GLY A 198 -1.72 -5.97 -1.81
N PHE A 199 -1.06 -6.93 -1.15
CA PHE A 199 0.39 -7.03 -1.05
C PHE A 199 0.89 -8.29 -1.75
N LYS A 200 2.20 -8.45 -1.85
CA LYS A 200 2.81 -9.58 -2.55
C LYS A 200 2.44 -10.96 -1.99
N GLN A 201 2.23 -11.11 -0.69
CA GLN A 201 1.94 -12.40 -0.04
C GLN A 201 0.54 -12.46 0.58
N TYR A 202 0.01 -11.33 0.96
CA TYR A 202 -1.28 -11.18 1.60
C TYR A 202 -1.91 -9.88 1.13
N GLY A 203 -3.13 -9.63 1.57
CA GLY A 203 -3.82 -8.35 1.47
C GLY A 203 -4.64 -8.09 2.72
N LEU A 204 -5.32 -6.98 2.74
CA LEU A 204 -6.31 -6.66 3.75
C LEU A 204 -7.55 -6.02 3.11
N PHE A 205 -8.71 -6.39 3.63
CA PHE A 205 -9.96 -5.68 3.41
C PHE A 205 -10.33 -4.96 4.70
N SER A 206 -10.70 -3.69 4.62
CA SER A 206 -10.99 -2.88 5.80
C SER A 206 -12.22 -2.01 5.62
N LEU A 207 -12.95 -1.88 6.72
CA LEU A 207 -14.06 -0.94 6.91
C LEU A 207 -13.66 0.10 7.94
N MET A 208 -14.00 1.35 7.71
CA MET A 208 -13.80 2.43 8.67
C MET A 208 -15.08 3.22 8.85
N ILE A 209 -15.35 3.63 10.11
CA ILE A 209 -16.42 4.55 10.43
C ILE A 209 -15.99 5.53 11.52
N ILE A 210 -16.38 6.79 11.35
CA ILE A 210 -16.26 7.84 12.36
C ILE A 210 -17.66 8.12 12.87
N PRO A 211 -17.99 7.79 14.13
CA PRO A 211 -19.30 8.04 14.69
C PRO A 211 -19.59 9.53 14.84
N LYS A 212 -20.85 9.88 15.00
CA LYS A 212 -21.28 11.22 15.41
C LYS A 212 -20.97 11.47 16.88
N GLU A 213 -21.08 12.73 17.26
CA GLU A 213 -21.11 13.08 18.67
C GLU A 213 -22.24 12.34 19.39
N ASN A 214 -21.93 11.74 20.54
CA ASN A 214 -22.83 10.90 21.35
C ASN A 214 -23.30 9.57 20.72
N GLN A 215 -22.73 9.17 19.59
CA GLN A 215 -22.92 7.83 19.02
C GLN A 215 -21.83 6.88 19.53
N SER A 216 -22.21 5.70 20.01
CA SER A 216 -21.24 4.72 20.49
C SER A 216 -20.51 4.02 19.34
N LEU A 217 -19.36 3.40 19.64
CA LEU A 217 -18.62 2.59 18.65
C LEU A 217 -19.41 1.33 18.27
N GLU A 218 -20.17 0.77 19.20
CA GLU A 218 -21.02 -0.40 18.97
C GLU A 218 -22.17 -0.04 18.01
N GLU A 219 -22.81 1.12 18.18
CA GLU A 219 -23.83 1.60 17.23
C GLU A 219 -23.24 1.83 15.84
N ALA A 220 -22.03 2.38 15.76
CA ALA A 220 -21.32 2.59 14.50
C ALA A 220 -20.91 1.26 13.84
N GLU A 221 -20.48 0.28 14.62
CA GLU A 221 -20.19 -1.09 14.16
C GLU A 221 -21.41 -1.73 13.51
N GLN A 222 -22.57 -1.66 14.18
CA GLN A 222 -23.81 -2.22 13.66
C GLN A 222 -24.21 -1.62 12.31
N LEU A 223 -23.93 -0.34 12.08
CA LEU A 223 -24.16 0.29 10.77
C LEU A 223 -23.28 -0.33 9.69
N LEU A 224 -21.98 -0.58 9.96
CA LEU A 224 -21.07 -1.21 9.00
C LEU A 224 -21.47 -2.66 8.72
N LEU A 225 -21.71 -3.44 9.78
CA LEU A 225 -22.04 -4.86 9.64
C LEU A 225 -23.38 -5.06 8.91
N ALA A 226 -24.36 -4.18 9.09
CA ALA A 226 -25.61 -4.22 8.35
C ALA A 226 -25.42 -4.08 6.83
N GLU A 227 -24.47 -3.25 6.38
CA GLU A 227 -24.18 -3.12 4.96
C GLU A 227 -23.38 -4.33 4.41
N ILE A 228 -22.52 -4.94 5.21
CA ILE A 228 -21.86 -6.23 4.87
C ILE A 228 -22.90 -7.34 4.68
N GLU A 229 -23.89 -7.43 5.55
CA GLU A 229 -24.96 -8.44 5.41
C GLU A 229 -25.78 -8.24 4.12
N LYS A 230 -25.99 -7.00 3.68
CA LYS A 230 -26.60 -6.73 2.37
C LYS A 230 -25.76 -7.27 1.23
N VAL A 231 -24.45 -7.05 1.26
CA VAL A 231 -23.55 -7.59 0.24
C VAL A 231 -23.60 -9.11 0.20
N LYS A 232 -23.55 -9.78 1.37
CA LYS A 232 -23.65 -11.26 1.47
C LYS A 232 -24.94 -11.80 0.89
N ASN A 233 -26.04 -11.07 1.05
CA ASN A 233 -27.37 -11.48 0.58
C ASN A 233 -27.66 -11.01 -0.87
N GLY A 234 -26.76 -10.27 -1.50
CA GLY A 234 -26.99 -9.67 -2.82
C GLY A 234 -28.06 -8.56 -2.80
N ASP A 235 -28.32 -7.96 -1.63
CA ASP A 235 -29.31 -6.90 -1.44
C ASP A 235 -28.72 -5.52 -1.80
N PHE A 236 -28.49 -5.33 -3.11
CA PHE A 236 -28.07 -4.07 -3.70
C PHE A 236 -28.57 -3.98 -5.15
N PRO A 237 -28.68 -2.77 -5.74
CA PRO A 237 -29.23 -2.61 -7.06
C PRO A 237 -28.46 -3.35 -8.16
N ASP A 238 -29.16 -4.01 -9.08
CA ASP A 238 -28.55 -4.77 -10.20
C ASP A 238 -27.61 -3.93 -11.08
N TRP A 239 -27.82 -2.63 -11.17
CA TRP A 239 -26.99 -1.71 -11.94
C TRP A 239 -25.61 -1.44 -11.30
N LEU A 240 -25.44 -1.70 -10.00
CA LEU A 240 -24.26 -1.27 -9.23
C LEU A 240 -22.99 -1.97 -9.72
N ILE A 241 -23.00 -3.30 -9.87
CA ILE A 241 -21.83 -4.05 -10.38
C ILE A 241 -21.42 -3.62 -11.79
N PRO A 242 -22.34 -3.54 -12.79
CA PRO A 242 -22.00 -3.00 -14.10
C PRO A 242 -21.43 -1.58 -14.06
N ALA A 243 -21.95 -0.71 -13.19
CA ALA A 243 -21.44 0.65 -13.04
C ALA A 243 -20.01 0.66 -12.48
N ILE A 244 -19.73 -0.12 -11.43
CA ILE A 244 -18.38 -0.27 -10.86
C ILE A 244 -17.40 -0.78 -11.91
N ILE A 245 -17.75 -1.83 -12.65
CA ILE A 245 -16.90 -2.38 -13.71
C ILE A 245 -16.58 -1.32 -14.78
N ASN A 246 -17.56 -0.53 -15.17
CA ASN A 246 -17.35 0.54 -16.15
C ASN A 246 -16.47 1.67 -15.60
N ASP A 247 -16.66 2.05 -14.33
CA ASP A 247 -15.80 3.04 -13.67
C ASP A 247 -14.37 2.55 -13.55
N MET A 248 -14.13 1.32 -13.09
CA MET A 248 -12.81 0.71 -13.01
C MET A 248 -12.10 0.69 -14.38
N LYS A 249 -12.83 0.33 -15.45
CA LYS A 249 -12.30 0.38 -16.83
C LYS A 249 -11.93 1.80 -17.25
N LEU A 250 -12.80 2.76 -16.96
CA LEU A 250 -12.55 4.17 -17.28
C LEU A 250 -11.35 4.72 -16.52
N GLN A 251 -11.23 4.43 -15.22
CA GLN A 251 -10.07 4.82 -14.41
C GLN A 251 -8.77 4.21 -14.94
N LYS A 252 -8.80 2.93 -15.31
CA LYS A 252 -7.64 2.27 -15.93
C LYS A 252 -7.21 2.95 -17.23
N ILE A 253 -8.15 3.29 -18.10
CA ILE A 253 -7.85 4.00 -19.36
C ILE A 253 -7.25 5.38 -19.06
N ARG A 254 -7.89 6.16 -18.19
CA ARG A 254 -7.41 7.50 -17.80
C ARG A 254 -6.01 7.47 -17.19
N ASN A 255 -5.74 6.49 -16.34
CA ASN A 255 -4.41 6.33 -15.75
C ASN A 255 -3.35 6.06 -16.83
N LEU A 256 -3.67 5.27 -17.86
CA LEU A 256 -2.74 4.97 -18.95
C LEU A 256 -2.56 6.13 -19.96
N GLU A 257 -3.39 7.18 -19.91
CA GLU A 257 -3.24 8.37 -20.75
C GLU A 257 -2.13 9.32 -20.28
N THR A 258 -1.63 9.14 -19.05
CA THR A 258 -0.57 9.97 -18.50
C THR A 258 0.75 9.21 -18.44
N ALA A 259 1.88 9.89 -18.61
CA ALA A 259 3.20 9.28 -18.49
C ALA A 259 3.42 8.67 -17.11
N ASP A 260 3.01 9.36 -16.05
CA ASP A 260 3.10 8.89 -14.67
C ASP A 260 2.23 7.64 -14.41
N GLY A 261 0.98 7.65 -14.87
CA GLY A 261 0.08 6.51 -14.74
C GLY A 261 0.56 5.28 -15.52
N LEU A 262 1.11 5.47 -16.73
CA LEU A 262 1.72 4.39 -17.51
C LEU A 262 2.97 3.83 -16.82
N ALA A 263 3.84 4.71 -16.32
CA ALA A 263 5.02 4.30 -15.56
C ALA A 263 4.61 3.50 -14.31
N THR A 264 3.62 3.99 -13.56
CA THR A 264 3.07 3.33 -12.37
C THR A 264 2.53 1.94 -12.68
N ALA A 265 1.78 1.78 -13.76
CA ALA A 265 1.26 0.48 -14.19
C ALA A 265 2.37 -0.52 -14.53
N LEU A 266 3.44 -0.05 -15.20
CA LEU A 266 4.57 -0.89 -15.60
C LEU A 266 5.41 -1.33 -14.39
N TYR A 267 5.85 -0.40 -13.52
CA TYR A 267 6.64 -0.80 -12.36
C TYR A 267 5.82 -1.56 -11.32
N GLY A 268 4.53 -1.26 -11.19
CA GLY A 268 3.63 -2.00 -10.31
C GLY A 268 3.53 -3.48 -10.71
N THR A 269 3.46 -3.77 -12.01
CA THR A 269 3.51 -5.14 -12.52
C THR A 269 4.83 -5.84 -12.16
N PHE A 270 5.96 -5.15 -12.29
CA PHE A 270 7.26 -5.70 -11.91
C PHE A 270 7.34 -6.01 -10.41
N ILE A 271 6.92 -5.06 -9.54
CA ILE A 271 6.99 -5.22 -8.08
C ILE A 271 6.12 -6.40 -7.60
N ASN A 272 4.92 -6.54 -8.15
CA ASN A 272 3.96 -7.54 -7.69
C ASN A 272 4.18 -8.95 -8.26
N ASN A 273 4.81 -9.06 -9.43
CA ASN A 273 5.02 -10.35 -10.12
C ASN A 273 6.42 -10.97 -9.90
N GLN A 274 7.27 -10.37 -9.09
CA GLN A 274 8.60 -10.93 -8.76
C GLN A 274 8.56 -11.99 -7.68
#